data_84784f8f70c82e8fd639fd34e76de2ee
#
_entry.id   84784f8f70c82e8fd639fd34e76de2ee
#
_cell.length_a   1.000
_cell.length_b   1.000
_cell.length_c   1.000
_cell.angle_alpha   90.00
_cell.angle_beta   90.00
_cell.angle_gamma   90.00
#
_symmetry.space_group_name_H-M   'P 1'
#
loop_
_entity.id
_entity.type
_entity.pdbx_description
1 polymer ?
#
loop_
_entity_poly.entity_id
_entity_poly.type
_entity_poly.pdbx_seq_one_letter_code
_entity_poly.pdbx_strand_id
1 'polypeptide(L)'
;PIDKCCGIIHEEFDHAAKGHLLYLLISIVTADGILTQQESQFIDRVVKKARIRSTTVFTVYRLFTFKREQQEEQSHYQSSRPSTSTSSLHSAYDLLDLDSTCTEKELKQAFRRLAKIHHPDKLGHLGETQLNVAKEKFQLILAAYEQIKTAKGIN
;
A
#
# COMPACT_ATOMS: atom_id res chain seq x y z
N PRO A 1 -18.14 21.50 4.78
CA PRO A 1 -17.59 21.10 3.48
C PRO A 1 -17.10 19.67 3.45
N ILE A 2 -16.27 19.22 4.41
CA ILE A 2 -15.69 17.86 4.47
C ILE A 2 -16.77 16.77 4.52
N ASP A 3 -17.85 17.00 5.23
CA ASP A 3 -18.93 16.03 5.39
C ASP A 3 -19.66 15.77 4.07
N LYS A 4 -19.86 16.80 3.25
CA LYS A 4 -20.42 16.66 1.91
C LYS A 4 -19.51 15.82 1.00
N CYS A 5 -18.21 16.11 1.01
CA CYS A 5 -17.22 15.34 0.22
C CYS A 5 -17.19 13.86 0.65
N CYS A 6 -17.17 13.60 1.96
CA CYS A 6 -17.20 12.22 2.47
C CYS A 6 -18.50 11.48 2.13
N GLY A 7 -19.65 12.20 2.08
CA GLY A 7 -20.91 11.64 1.63
C GLY A 7 -20.86 11.21 0.17
N ILE A 8 -20.37 12.07 -0.72
CA ILE A 8 -20.19 11.76 -2.15
C ILE A 8 -19.24 10.57 -2.33
N ILE A 9 -18.10 10.57 -1.60
CA ILE A 9 -17.16 9.45 -1.63
C ILE A 9 -17.83 8.14 -1.19
N HIS A 10 -18.70 8.22 -0.19
CA HIS A 10 -19.42 7.05 0.29
C HIS A 10 -20.38 6.48 -0.75
N GLU A 11 -21.11 7.33 -1.44
CA GLU A 11 -22.16 6.96 -2.38
C GLU A 11 -21.63 6.60 -3.76
N GLU A 12 -20.69 7.38 -4.30
CA GLU A 12 -20.25 7.29 -5.69
C GLU A 12 -18.99 6.40 -5.89
N PHE A 13 -18.19 6.19 -4.83
CA PHE A 13 -16.92 5.48 -4.95
C PHE A 13 -17.05 4.02 -4.54
N ASP A 14 -16.57 3.14 -5.39
CA ASP A 14 -16.38 1.73 -5.05
C ASP A 14 -15.21 1.52 -4.05
N HIS A 15 -15.02 0.30 -3.61
CA HIS A 15 -13.97 -0.01 -2.62
C HIS A 15 -12.55 0.23 -3.15
N ALA A 16 -12.32 0.03 -4.44
CA ALA A 16 -11.02 0.25 -5.06
C ALA A 16 -10.71 1.75 -5.12
N ALA A 17 -11.66 2.57 -5.59
CA ALA A 17 -11.54 4.02 -5.64
C ALA A 17 -11.34 4.64 -4.26
N LYS A 18 -12.07 4.17 -3.23
CA LYS A 18 -11.86 4.58 -1.83
C LYS A 18 -10.44 4.27 -1.34
N GLY A 19 -9.91 3.10 -1.68
CA GLY A 19 -8.54 2.73 -1.35
C GLY A 19 -7.48 3.59 -2.07
N HIS A 20 -7.73 3.99 -3.32
CA HIS A 20 -6.86 4.91 -4.05
C HIS A 20 -6.88 6.32 -3.45
N LEU A 21 -8.06 6.82 -3.14
CA LEU A 21 -8.21 8.12 -2.49
C LEU A 21 -7.48 8.16 -1.14
N LEU A 22 -7.64 7.13 -0.32
CA LEU A 22 -6.96 7.02 0.97
C LEU A 22 -5.44 6.99 0.79
N TYR A 23 -4.94 6.25 -0.19
CA TYR A 23 -3.51 6.22 -0.52
C TYR A 23 -2.99 7.61 -0.91
N LEU A 24 -3.71 8.33 -1.77
CA LEU A 24 -3.35 9.70 -2.15
C LEU A 24 -3.34 10.65 -0.94
N LEU A 25 -4.36 10.59 -0.08
CA LEU A 25 -4.43 11.41 1.12
C LEU A 25 -3.23 11.15 2.05
N ILE A 26 -2.90 9.89 2.30
CA ILE A 26 -1.75 9.53 3.12
C ILE A 26 -0.46 9.98 2.44
N SER A 27 -0.30 9.82 1.11
CA SER A 27 0.88 10.28 0.36
C SER A 27 1.12 11.78 0.50
N ILE A 28 0.06 12.57 0.44
CA ILE A 28 0.15 14.03 0.56
C ILE A 28 0.51 14.42 1.99
N VAL A 29 -0.15 13.81 2.96
CA VAL A 29 0.03 14.12 4.39
C VAL A 29 1.41 13.69 4.89
N THR A 30 1.98 12.61 4.34
CA THR A 30 3.32 12.11 4.70
C THR A 30 4.42 12.60 3.77
N ALA A 31 4.16 13.59 2.92
CA ALA A 31 5.15 14.11 1.97
C ALA A 31 6.38 14.74 2.65
N ASP A 32 6.22 15.27 3.85
CA ASP A 32 7.29 15.79 4.71
C ASP A 32 7.97 14.73 5.60
N GLY A 33 7.52 13.47 5.50
CA GLY A 33 8.06 12.33 6.25
C GLY A 33 7.54 12.17 7.68
N ILE A 34 6.69 13.06 8.17
CA ILE A 34 6.17 13.06 9.55
C ILE A 34 4.65 13.09 9.53
N LEU A 35 4.02 12.07 10.08
CA LEU A 35 2.57 12.09 10.31
C LEU A 35 2.27 12.72 11.67
N THR A 36 1.75 13.94 11.65
CA THR A 36 1.35 14.64 12.87
C THR A 36 0.07 14.05 13.47
N GLN A 37 -0.17 14.30 14.75
CA GLN A 37 -1.39 13.86 15.43
C GLN A 37 -2.66 14.47 14.79
N GLN A 38 -2.60 15.70 14.33
CA GLN A 38 -3.73 16.37 13.68
C GLN A 38 -4.07 15.73 12.33
N GLU A 39 -3.06 15.37 11.55
CA GLU A 39 -3.20 14.68 10.27
C GLU A 39 -3.74 13.27 10.43
N SER A 40 -3.25 12.53 11.43
CA SER A 40 -3.80 11.22 11.78
C SER A 40 -5.29 11.30 12.13
N GLN A 41 -5.69 12.27 12.96
CA GLN A 41 -7.09 12.50 13.30
C GLN A 41 -7.94 12.89 12.08
N PHE A 42 -7.35 13.64 11.15
CA PHE A 42 -8.02 13.99 9.90
C PHE A 42 -8.28 12.76 9.03
N ILE A 43 -7.26 11.91 8.84
CA ILE A 43 -7.39 10.64 8.10
C ILE A 43 -8.46 9.75 8.74
N ASP A 44 -8.43 9.57 10.06
CA ASP A 44 -9.40 8.77 10.80
C ASP A 44 -10.84 9.28 10.61
N ARG A 45 -11.01 10.60 10.60
CA ARG A 45 -12.30 11.24 10.33
C ARG A 45 -12.80 10.95 8.92
N VAL A 46 -11.93 11.04 7.91
CA VAL A 46 -12.25 10.72 6.51
C VAL A 46 -12.61 9.25 6.37
N VAL A 47 -11.79 8.35 6.92
CA VAL A 47 -12.02 6.89 6.92
C VAL A 47 -13.40 6.56 7.50
N LYS A 48 -13.72 7.12 8.65
CA LYS A 48 -14.97 6.87 9.36
C LYS A 48 -16.19 7.42 8.59
N LYS A 49 -16.10 8.65 8.07
CA LYS A 49 -17.22 9.30 7.37
C LYS A 49 -17.45 8.75 5.97
N ALA A 50 -16.40 8.45 5.22
CA ALA A 50 -16.50 7.81 3.91
C ALA A 50 -16.76 6.30 4.00
N ARG A 51 -16.90 5.75 5.23
CA ARG A 51 -17.10 4.31 5.49
C ARG A 51 -16.10 3.43 4.74
N ILE A 52 -14.82 3.79 4.82
CA ILE A 52 -13.74 2.98 4.25
C ILE A 52 -13.54 1.74 5.12
N ARG A 53 -13.49 0.57 4.50
CA ARG A 53 -13.31 -0.70 5.23
C ARG A 53 -11.96 -0.76 5.94
N SER A 54 -11.93 -1.32 7.14
CA SER A 54 -10.70 -1.51 7.93
C SER A 54 -9.63 -2.29 7.15
N THR A 55 -10.01 -3.28 6.35
CA THR A 55 -9.11 -4.03 5.48
C THR A 55 -8.42 -3.13 4.44
N THR A 56 -9.15 -2.18 3.86
CA THR A 56 -8.60 -1.20 2.91
C THR A 56 -7.61 -0.27 3.60
N VAL A 57 -7.95 0.22 4.78
CA VAL A 57 -7.08 1.07 5.60
C VAL A 57 -5.77 0.34 5.91
N PHE A 58 -5.88 -0.88 6.40
CA PHE A 58 -4.74 -1.72 6.75
C PHE A 58 -3.82 -2.00 5.55
N THR A 59 -4.39 -2.35 4.39
CA THR A 59 -3.62 -2.56 3.15
C THR A 59 -2.88 -1.29 2.73
N VAL A 60 -3.50 -0.13 2.83
CA VAL A 60 -2.86 1.13 2.46
C VAL A 60 -1.70 1.45 3.41
N TYR A 61 -1.87 1.29 4.72
CA TYR A 61 -0.78 1.49 5.68
C TYR A 61 0.39 0.53 5.44
N ARG A 62 0.15 -0.74 5.16
CA ARG A 62 1.20 -1.71 4.79
C ARG A 62 1.98 -1.30 3.54
N LEU A 63 1.28 -0.83 2.51
CA LEU A 63 1.92 -0.31 1.29
C LEU A 63 2.85 0.86 1.62
N PHE A 64 2.42 1.76 2.50
CA PHE A 64 3.22 2.91 2.91
C PHE A 64 4.46 2.50 3.71
N THR A 65 4.32 1.60 4.67
CA THR A 65 5.43 1.08 5.46
C THR A 65 6.46 0.41 4.56
N PHE A 66 6.03 -0.46 3.68
CA PHE A 66 6.90 -1.14 2.73
C PHE A 66 7.60 -0.16 1.78
N LYS A 67 6.89 0.82 1.23
CA LYS A 67 7.48 1.86 0.36
C LYS A 67 8.56 2.65 1.09
N ARG A 68 8.31 3.07 2.33
CA ARG A 68 9.28 3.82 3.13
C ARG A 68 10.55 3.01 3.37
N GLU A 69 10.41 1.76 3.75
CA GLU A 69 11.56 0.88 3.98
C GLU A 69 12.38 0.66 2.71
N GLN A 70 11.75 0.48 1.55
CA GLN A 70 12.43 0.40 0.26
C GLN A 70 13.23 1.67 -0.08
N GLN A 71 12.71 2.84 0.26
CA GLN A 71 13.40 4.11 0.04
C GLN A 71 14.57 4.30 0.99
N GLU A 72 14.43 3.90 2.25
CA GLU A 72 15.50 3.92 3.24
C GLU A 72 16.66 2.99 2.85
N GLU A 73 16.37 1.78 2.36
CA GLU A 73 17.39 0.86 1.84
C GLU A 73 18.14 1.44 0.64
N GLN A 74 17.46 2.07 -0.32
CA GLN A 74 18.11 2.69 -1.47
C GLN A 74 19.01 3.88 -1.09
N SER A 75 18.66 4.66 -0.07
CA SER A 75 19.46 5.79 0.40
C SER A 75 20.71 5.32 1.18
N HIS A 76 20.64 4.19 1.87
CA HIS A 76 21.76 3.61 2.60
C HIS A 76 22.77 2.87 1.73
N TYR A 77 22.44 2.51 0.48
CA TYR A 77 23.40 1.88 -0.44
C TYR A 77 24.57 2.82 -0.83
N GLN A 78 24.43 4.13 -0.59
CA GLN A 78 25.51 5.11 -0.75
C GLN A 78 26.40 5.29 0.51
N SER A 79 26.05 4.68 1.63
CA SER A 79 26.83 4.74 2.87
C SER A 79 27.02 3.33 3.41
N SER A 80 28.21 2.79 3.19
CA SER A 80 28.68 1.46 3.56
C SER A 80 28.32 1.03 4.98
N ARG A 81 27.12 0.50 5.20
CA ARG A 81 26.76 -0.36 6.34
C ARG A 81 25.62 -1.29 5.95
N PRO A 82 25.78 -2.61 6.11
CA PRO A 82 24.67 -3.55 5.95
C PRO A 82 23.71 -3.38 7.14
N SER A 83 22.69 -2.57 7.00
CA SER A 83 21.61 -2.51 7.99
C SER A 83 20.43 -3.35 7.52
N THR A 84 20.34 -4.53 8.13
CA THR A 84 19.17 -5.39 8.35
C THR A 84 18.12 -5.45 7.23
N SER A 85 18.42 -6.29 6.23
CA SER A 85 17.44 -6.84 5.27
C SER A 85 16.25 -7.59 5.92
N THR A 86 16.23 -7.71 7.24
CA THR A 86 15.18 -8.39 8.00
C THR A 86 13.91 -7.55 8.18
N SER A 87 13.99 -6.23 8.28
CA SER A 87 12.81 -5.38 8.46
C SER A 87 12.01 -5.26 7.17
N SER A 88 12.68 -5.04 6.03
CA SER A 88 11.99 -4.93 4.74
C SER A 88 11.39 -6.26 4.27
N LEU A 89 12.04 -7.38 4.60
CA LEU A 89 11.48 -8.70 4.33
C LEU A 89 10.22 -8.97 5.17
N HIS A 90 10.21 -8.54 6.43
CA HIS A 90 9.04 -8.66 7.30
C HIS A 90 7.86 -7.85 6.77
N SER A 91 8.09 -6.59 6.38
CA SER A 91 7.04 -5.77 5.78
C SER A 91 6.55 -6.27 4.42
N ALA A 92 7.41 -6.98 3.65
CA ALA A 92 6.97 -7.67 2.44
C ALA A 92 6.00 -8.82 2.73
N TYR A 93 6.28 -9.62 3.77
CA TYR A 93 5.33 -10.65 4.23
C TYR A 93 4.03 -10.02 4.73
N ASP A 94 4.12 -8.96 5.52
CA ASP A 94 2.96 -8.21 6.02
C ASP A 94 2.12 -7.65 4.87
N LEU A 95 2.75 -7.08 3.83
CA LEU A 95 2.05 -6.54 2.68
C LEU A 95 1.23 -7.58 1.94
N LEU A 96 1.75 -8.80 1.79
CA LEU A 96 1.06 -9.91 1.15
C LEU A 96 0.09 -10.66 2.08
N ASP A 97 0.03 -10.27 3.37
CA ASP A 97 -0.78 -10.95 4.40
C ASP A 97 -0.37 -12.42 4.57
N LEU A 98 0.95 -12.63 4.68
CA LEU A 98 1.58 -13.94 4.78
C LEU A 98 2.49 -14.02 6.01
N ASP A 99 2.66 -15.23 6.50
CA ASP A 99 3.68 -15.55 7.50
C ASP A 99 5.00 -15.95 6.80
N SER A 100 6.13 -15.80 7.50
CA SER A 100 7.45 -16.20 7.00
C SER A 100 7.55 -17.69 6.66
N THR A 101 6.70 -18.50 7.28
CA THR A 101 6.59 -19.95 7.06
C THR A 101 5.74 -20.32 5.85
N CYS A 102 5.11 -19.35 5.17
CA CYS A 102 4.21 -19.59 4.04
C CYS A 102 4.86 -20.45 2.94
N THR A 103 4.05 -21.27 2.31
CA THR A 103 4.45 -22.08 1.15
C THR A 103 4.49 -21.24 -0.13
N GLU A 104 5.19 -21.74 -1.15
CA GLU A 104 5.20 -21.12 -2.48
C GLU A 104 3.79 -20.97 -3.07
N LYS A 105 2.93 -21.95 -2.81
CA LYS A 105 1.54 -21.92 -3.28
C LYS A 105 0.75 -20.78 -2.64
N GLU A 106 0.91 -20.58 -1.35
CA GLU A 106 0.28 -19.47 -0.61
C GLU A 106 0.81 -18.12 -1.07
N LEU A 107 2.11 -17.99 -1.29
CA LEU A 107 2.75 -16.80 -1.84
C LEU A 107 2.15 -16.44 -3.21
N LYS A 108 2.07 -17.40 -4.14
CA LYS A 108 1.46 -17.20 -5.46
C LYS A 108 -0.03 -16.85 -5.38
N GLN A 109 -0.75 -17.44 -4.45
CA GLN A 109 -2.18 -17.17 -4.24
C GLN A 109 -2.41 -15.77 -3.69
N ALA A 110 -1.63 -15.34 -2.69
CA ALA A 110 -1.70 -14.00 -2.12
C ALA A 110 -1.38 -12.93 -3.17
N PHE A 111 -0.30 -13.12 -3.94
CA PHE A 111 0.05 -12.23 -5.04
C PHE A 111 -1.08 -12.10 -6.06
N ARG A 112 -1.64 -13.23 -6.54
CA ARG A 112 -2.75 -13.21 -7.51
C ARG A 112 -3.99 -12.49 -6.97
N ARG A 113 -4.30 -12.66 -5.68
CA ARG A 113 -5.41 -11.98 -5.01
C ARG A 113 -5.23 -10.47 -5.04
N LEU A 114 -4.06 -9.98 -4.62
CA LEU A 114 -3.76 -8.55 -4.58
C LEU A 114 -3.59 -7.95 -5.98
N ALA A 115 -2.91 -8.65 -6.88
CA ALA A 115 -2.77 -8.24 -8.27
C ALA A 115 -4.13 -8.07 -8.96
N LYS A 116 -5.08 -8.99 -8.71
CA LYS A 116 -6.44 -8.89 -9.26
C LYS A 116 -7.20 -7.67 -8.73
N ILE A 117 -6.97 -7.26 -7.48
CA ILE A 117 -7.63 -6.10 -6.86
C ILE A 117 -7.02 -4.78 -7.35
N HIS A 118 -5.69 -4.73 -7.48
CA HIS A 118 -4.93 -3.52 -7.78
C HIS A 118 -4.45 -3.42 -9.23
N HIS A 119 -4.97 -4.26 -10.14
CA HIS A 119 -4.56 -4.24 -11.54
C HIS A 119 -4.99 -2.93 -12.22
N PRO A 120 -4.05 -2.19 -12.87
CA PRO A 120 -4.35 -0.90 -13.47
C PRO A 120 -5.40 -0.97 -14.59
N ASP A 121 -5.49 -2.10 -15.29
CA ASP A 121 -6.46 -2.32 -16.36
C ASP A 121 -7.92 -2.24 -15.90
N LYS A 122 -8.20 -2.62 -14.66
CA LYS A 122 -9.54 -2.50 -14.06
C LYS A 122 -9.94 -1.06 -13.74
N LEU A 123 -9.00 -0.15 -13.79
CA LEU A 123 -9.15 1.25 -13.41
C LEU A 123 -9.04 2.18 -14.61
N GLY A 124 -9.07 1.63 -15.84
CA GLY A 124 -8.93 2.37 -17.10
C GLY A 124 -10.00 3.45 -17.35
N HIS A 125 -11.08 3.44 -16.58
CA HIS A 125 -12.12 4.49 -16.59
C HIS A 125 -11.83 5.63 -15.61
N LEU A 126 -10.78 5.51 -14.80
CA LEU A 126 -10.35 6.54 -13.84
C LEU A 126 -9.34 7.48 -14.50
N GLY A 127 -9.27 8.72 -14.00
CA GLY A 127 -8.33 9.71 -14.51
C GLY A 127 -6.85 9.29 -14.35
N GLU A 128 -5.97 9.95 -15.10
CA GLU A 128 -4.54 9.63 -15.20
C GLU A 128 -3.83 9.55 -13.83
N THR A 129 -4.16 10.45 -12.91
CA THR A 129 -3.60 10.46 -11.55
C THR A 129 -3.92 9.18 -10.80
N GLN A 130 -5.15 8.69 -10.89
CA GLN A 130 -5.60 7.48 -10.22
C GLN A 130 -4.98 6.23 -10.85
N LEU A 131 -4.77 6.24 -12.17
CA LEU A 131 -4.08 5.18 -12.88
C LEU A 131 -2.61 5.09 -12.44
N ASN A 132 -1.93 6.22 -12.24
CA ASN A 132 -0.55 6.25 -11.76
C ASN A 132 -0.43 5.69 -10.33
N VAL A 133 -1.36 6.06 -9.44
CA VAL A 133 -1.43 5.48 -8.08
C VAL A 133 -1.67 3.97 -8.12
N ALA A 134 -2.53 3.49 -9.02
CA ALA A 134 -2.76 2.06 -9.16
C ALA A 134 -1.52 1.32 -9.66
N LYS A 135 -0.80 1.89 -10.62
CA LYS A 135 0.48 1.35 -11.10
C LYS A 135 1.52 1.29 -9.98
N GLU A 136 1.64 2.35 -9.20
CA GLU A 136 2.57 2.39 -8.06
C GLU A 136 2.26 1.29 -7.04
N LYS A 137 0.99 1.15 -6.64
CA LYS A 137 0.57 0.07 -5.73
C LYS A 137 0.88 -1.32 -6.28
N PHE A 138 0.61 -1.53 -7.56
CA PHE A 138 0.90 -2.81 -8.21
C PHE A 138 2.40 -3.11 -8.21
N GLN A 139 3.24 -2.11 -8.49
CA GLN A 139 4.70 -2.24 -8.45
C GLN A 139 5.20 -2.60 -7.05
N LEU A 140 4.65 -2.00 -5.99
CA LEU A 140 5.00 -2.34 -4.61
C LEU A 140 4.61 -3.79 -4.24
N ILE A 141 3.44 -4.24 -4.68
CA ILE A 141 3.00 -5.63 -4.48
C ILE A 141 3.91 -6.61 -5.24
N LEU A 142 4.31 -6.27 -6.45
CA LEU A 142 5.25 -7.08 -7.25
C LEU A 142 6.64 -7.12 -6.60
N ALA A 143 7.15 -5.98 -6.12
CA ALA A 143 8.43 -5.92 -5.43
C ALA A 143 8.45 -6.78 -4.16
N ALA A 144 7.39 -6.73 -3.34
CA ALA A 144 7.26 -7.57 -2.17
C ALA A 144 7.23 -9.08 -2.52
N TYR A 145 6.51 -9.44 -3.58
CA TYR A 145 6.47 -10.82 -4.07
C TYR A 145 7.86 -11.31 -4.49
N GLU A 146 8.60 -10.54 -5.30
CA GLU A 146 9.93 -10.91 -5.77
C GLU A 146 10.94 -10.94 -4.62
N GLN A 147 10.83 -10.07 -3.63
CA GLN A 147 11.69 -10.07 -2.46
C GLN A 147 11.50 -11.35 -1.63
N ILE A 148 10.26 -11.76 -1.36
CA ILE A 148 9.97 -13.00 -0.65
C ILE A 148 10.41 -14.21 -1.48
N LYS A 149 10.14 -14.21 -2.78
CA LYS A 149 10.55 -15.27 -3.71
C LYS A 149 12.07 -15.49 -3.68
N THR A 150 12.84 -14.41 -3.74
CA THR A 150 14.30 -14.43 -3.66
C THR A 150 14.77 -14.95 -2.29
N ALA A 151 14.20 -14.46 -1.19
CA ALA A 151 14.55 -14.89 0.16
C ALA A 151 14.28 -16.38 0.41
N LYS A 152 13.25 -16.95 -0.25
CA LYS A 152 12.91 -18.38 -0.19
C LYS A 152 13.68 -19.24 -1.21
N GLY A 153 14.51 -18.65 -2.08
CA GLY A 153 15.21 -19.39 -3.14
C GLY A 153 14.29 -20.02 -4.18
N ILE A 154 13.11 -19.45 -4.39
CA ILE A 154 12.13 -19.92 -5.38
C ILE A 154 12.49 -19.30 -6.75
N ASN A 155 12.70 -20.12 -7.74
CA ASN A 155 12.97 -19.69 -9.13
C ASN A 155 11.67 -19.50 -9.93
#